data_3ca9538874bea2b5295f9b9aef7d3e15
#
_entry.id   3ca9538874bea2b5295f9b9aef7d3e15
#
_cell.length_a   1.000
_cell.length_b   1.000
_cell.length_c   1.000
_cell.angle_alpha   90.00
_cell.angle_beta   90.00
_cell.angle_gamma   90.00
#
_symmetry.space_group_name_H-M   'P 1'
#
loop_
_entity.id
_entity.type
_entity.pdbx_description
1 polymer ?
#
loop_
_entity_poly.entity_id
_entity_poly.type
_entity_poly.pdbx_seq_one_letter_code
_entity_poly.pdbx_strand_id
1 'polypeptide(L)'
;MENKYIKHIKDYLVQKYGKIQEEWELSIALLADNIATYEKCKEVVDNVGIYDYEKGKKNPLLSTMKETQGVILKQIQHFGLSPYAVSKIKSMADDGESILDEFM
;
A
#
# COMPACT_ATOMS: atom_id res chain seq x y z
N MET A 1 -6.80 -12.94 -10.17
CA MET A 1 -5.69 -13.15 -9.23
C MET A 1 -5.88 -12.35 -7.97
N GLU A 2 -5.68 -12.97 -6.85
CA GLU A 2 -5.82 -12.27 -5.58
C GLU A 2 -4.64 -11.33 -5.36
N ASN A 3 -4.93 -10.12 -4.86
CA ASN A 3 -3.90 -9.13 -4.57
C ASN A 3 -3.10 -9.58 -3.34
N LYS A 4 -1.78 -9.61 -3.45
CA LYS A 4 -0.90 -10.05 -2.36
C LYS A 4 -1.08 -9.25 -1.07
N TYR A 5 -1.49 -8.00 -1.18
CA TYR A 5 -1.67 -7.15 0.01
C TYR A 5 -2.90 -7.51 0.81
N ILE A 6 -3.89 -8.19 0.21
CA ILE A 6 -5.10 -8.59 0.94
C ILE A 6 -4.74 -9.45 2.14
N LYS A 7 -3.92 -10.46 1.93
CA LYS A 7 -3.49 -11.35 3.00
C LYS A 7 -2.75 -10.60 4.10
N HIS A 8 -1.83 -9.73 3.71
CA HIS A 8 -1.01 -9.01 4.68
C HIS A 8 -1.81 -7.97 5.46
N ILE A 9 -2.80 -7.34 4.82
CA ILE A 9 -3.71 -6.44 5.52
C ILE A 9 -4.52 -7.23 6.56
N LYS A 10 -5.06 -8.38 6.16
CA LYS A 10 -5.83 -9.23 7.07
C LYS A 10 -4.97 -9.70 8.25
N ASP A 11 -3.75 -10.13 7.98
CA ASP A 11 -2.83 -10.56 9.04
C ASP A 11 -2.55 -9.43 10.02
N TYR A 12 -2.32 -8.23 9.51
CA TYR A 12 -2.07 -7.07 10.36
C TYR A 12 -3.28 -6.75 11.23
N LEU A 13 -4.48 -6.76 10.65
CA LEU A 13 -5.71 -6.48 11.40
C LEU A 13 -5.98 -7.53 12.47
N VAL A 14 -5.71 -8.80 12.16
CA VAL A 14 -5.86 -9.88 13.14
C VAL A 14 -4.89 -9.68 14.31
N GLN A 15 -3.65 -9.30 14.03
CA GLN A 15 -2.67 -9.05 15.09
C GLN A 15 -3.11 -7.90 16.00
N LYS A 16 -3.73 -6.88 15.41
CA LYS A 16 -4.13 -5.69 16.17
C LYS A 16 -5.47 -5.86 16.89
N TYR A 17 -6.45 -6.46 16.23
CA TYR A 17 -7.82 -6.54 16.75
C TYR A 17 -8.28 -7.95 17.13
N GLY A 18 -7.48 -8.96 16.81
CA GLY A 18 -7.80 -10.34 17.12
C GLY A 18 -8.67 -11.06 16.10
N LYS A 19 -9.40 -10.33 15.28
CA LYS A 19 -10.25 -10.92 14.26
C LYS A 19 -10.53 -9.92 13.13
N ILE A 20 -11.04 -10.43 12.01
CA ILE A 20 -11.49 -9.62 10.88
C ILE A 20 -13.01 -9.59 10.90
N GLN A 21 -13.60 -8.41 10.83
CA GLN A 21 -15.03 -8.28 10.70
C GLN A 21 -15.43 -8.52 9.26
N GLU A 22 -16.54 -9.24 9.07
CA GLU A 22 -17.03 -9.58 7.73
C GLU A 22 -17.28 -8.34 6.88
N GLU A 23 -17.77 -7.27 7.48
CA GLU A 23 -18.04 -6.01 6.80
C GLU A 23 -16.79 -5.28 6.32
N TRP A 24 -15.60 -5.70 6.75
CA TRP A 24 -14.33 -5.11 6.33
C TRP A 24 -13.80 -5.69 5.02
N GLU A 25 -14.38 -6.77 4.50
CA GLU A 25 -13.84 -7.46 3.33
C GLU A 25 -13.68 -6.53 2.11
N LEU A 26 -14.72 -5.75 1.81
CA LEU A 26 -14.64 -4.83 0.68
C LEU A 26 -13.59 -3.72 0.92
N SER A 27 -13.57 -3.18 2.12
CA SER A 27 -12.62 -2.12 2.47
C SER A 27 -11.17 -2.63 2.40
N ILE A 28 -10.93 -3.88 2.82
CA ILE A 28 -9.63 -4.51 2.71
C ILE A 28 -9.22 -4.66 1.24
N ALA A 29 -10.14 -5.13 0.40
CA ALA A 29 -9.86 -5.29 -1.03
C ALA A 29 -9.54 -3.94 -1.69
N LEU A 30 -10.29 -2.89 -1.36
CA LEU A 30 -10.06 -1.56 -1.92
C LEU A 30 -8.71 -0.99 -1.44
N LEU A 31 -8.38 -1.18 -0.18
CA LEU A 31 -7.08 -0.74 0.35
C LEU A 31 -5.93 -1.48 -0.36
N ALA A 32 -6.07 -2.79 -0.52
CA ALA A 32 -5.05 -3.58 -1.20
C ALA A 32 -4.85 -3.14 -2.65
N ASP A 33 -5.94 -2.86 -3.36
CA ASP A 33 -5.86 -2.38 -4.74
C ASP A 33 -5.17 -1.02 -4.83
N ASN A 34 -5.45 -0.13 -3.89
CA ASN A 34 -4.81 1.20 -3.88
C ASN A 34 -3.33 1.10 -3.54
N ILE A 35 -2.94 0.23 -2.61
CA ILE A 35 -1.52 0.01 -2.32
C ILE A 35 -0.81 -0.54 -3.54
N ALA A 36 -1.39 -1.51 -4.23
CA ALA A 36 -0.81 -2.08 -5.45
C ALA A 36 -0.66 -1.03 -6.54
N THR A 37 -1.67 -0.18 -6.73
CA THR A 37 -1.63 0.92 -7.70
C THR A 37 -0.51 1.90 -7.37
N TYR A 38 -0.39 2.30 -6.10
CA TYR A 38 0.67 3.21 -5.66
C TYR A 38 2.05 2.62 -5.93
N GLU A 39 2.27 1.37 -5.57
CA GLU A 39 3.57 0.72 -5.75
C GLU A 39 3.92 0.58 -7.23
N LYS A 40 2.94 0.28 -8.07
CA LYS A 40 3.17 0.19 -9.51
C LYS A 40 3.54 1.55 -10.12
N CYS A 41 2.85 2.60 -9.72
CA CYS A 41 3.17 3.96 -10.16
C CYS A 41 4.57 4.36 -9.70
N LYS A 42 4.92 4.04 -8.45
CA LYS A 42 6.24 4.31 -7.90
C LYS A 42 7.33 3.61 -8.68
N GLU A 43 7.11 2.35 -9.04
CA GLU A 43 8.07 1.59 -9.85
C GLU A 43 8.31 2.26 -11.21
N VAL A 44 7.24 2.68 -11.87
CA VAL A 44 7.36 3.37 -13.16
C VAL A 44 8.08 4.71 -13.01
N VAL A 45 7.74 5.48 -11.98
CA VAL A 45 8.40 6.77 -11.72
C VAL A 45 9.89 6.58 -11.42
N ASP A 46 10.23 5.54 -10.64
CA ASP A 46 11.63 5.25 -10.33
C ASP A 46 12.44 4.88 -11.60
N ASN A 47 11.79 4.24 -12.57
CA ASN A 47 12.44 3.86 -13.81
C ASN A 47 12.50 5.00 -14.84
N VAL A 48 11.45 5.80 -14.95
CA VAL A 48 11.33 6.88 -15.94
C VAL A 48 11.82 8.21 -15.38
N GLY A 49 11.64 8.43 -14.09
CA GLY A 49 12.01 9.67 -13.41
C GLY A 49 10.82 10.58 -13.17
N ILE A 50 11.07 11.60 -12.34
CA ILE A 50 10.05 12.57 -11.94
C ILE A 50 9.66 13.47 -13.09
N TYR A 51 10.62 13.77 -13.95
CA TYR A 51 10.45 14.66 -15.09
C TYR A 51 10.74 13.90 -16.39
N ASP A 52 9.81 13.96 -17.30
CA ASP A 52 10.00 13.35 -18.62
C ASP A 52 10.61 14.38 -19.57
N TYR A 53 11.92 14.29 -19.76
CA TYR A 53 12.65 15.23 -20.59
C TYR A 53 12.26 15.15 -22.05
N GLU A 54 11.83 14.00 -22.52
CA GLU A 54 11.40 13.84 -23.90
C GLU A 54 10.12 14.62 -24.18
N LYS A 55 9.21 14.64 -23.23
CA LYS A 55 7.93 15.34 -23.34
C LYS A 55 7.95 16.74 -22.73
N GLY A 56 9.03 17.10 -22.03
CA GLY A 56 9.14 18.40 -21.38
C GLY A 56 8.14 18.61 -20.23
N LYS A 57 7.70 17.53 -19.58
CA LYS A 57 6.65 17.58 -18.55
C LYS A 57 7.01 16.70 -17.37
N LYS A 58 6.40 17.01 -16.24
CA LYS A 58 6.46 16.11 -15.09
C LYS A 58 5.74 14.81 -15.42
N ASN A 59 6.25 13.71 -14.86
CA ASN A 59 5.61 12.41 -15.04
C ASN A 59 4.17 12.45 -14.50
N PRO A 60 3.15 12.19 -15.34
CA PRO A 60 1.76 12.28 -14.90
C PRO A 60 1.40 11.29 -13.79
N LEU A 61 2.18 10.22 -13.62
CA LEU A 61 1.94 9.26 -12.56
C LEU A 61 2.19 9.84 -11.18
N LEU A 62 2.92 10.97 -11.07
CA LEU A 62 3.11 11.64 -9.78
C LEU A 62 1.78 12.10 -9.19
N SER A 63 0.88 12.63 -10.02
CA SER A 63 -0.45 13.02 -9.56
C SER A 63 -1.25 11.81 -9.08
N THR A 64 -1.19 10.72 -9.83
CA THR A 64 -1.87 9.47 -9.47
C THR A 64 -1.34 8.93 -8.14
N MET A 65 -0.01 8.95 -7.93
CA MET A 65 0.60 8.53 -6.67
C MET A 65 0.09 9.37 -5.50
N LYS A 66 0.04 10.67 -5.67
CA LYS A 66 -0.39 11.59 -4.61
C LYS A 66 -1.85 11.37 -4.26
N GLU A 67 -2.71 11.23 -5.25
CA GLU A 67 -4.13 10.96 -5.05
C GLU A 67 -4.34 9.62 -4.36
N THR A 68 -3.66 8.59 -4.83
CA THR A 68 -3.76 7.24 -4.27
C THR A 68 -3.27 7.22 -2.83
N GLN A 69 -2.17 7.91 -2.55
CA GLN A 69 -1.64 8.01 -1.18
C GLN A 69 -2.67 8.64 -0.24
N GLY A 70 -3.36 9.70 -0.69
CA GLY A 70 -4.40 10.34 0.11
C GLY A 70 -5.57 9.40 0.40
N VAL A 71 -5.99 8.62 -0.59
CA VAL A 71 -7.05 7.64 -0.40
C VAL A 71 -6.62 6.54 0.55
N ILE A 72 -5.39 6.03 0.41
CA ILE A 72 -4.85 5.01 1.31
C ILE A 72 -4.88 5.50 2.76
N LEU A 73 -4.43 6.74 3.00
CA LEU A 73 -4.43 7.30 4.35
C LEU A 73 -5.84 7.38 4.95
N LYS A 74 -6.83 7.75 4.14
CA LYS A 74 -8.21 7.77 4.60
C LYS A 74 -8.73 6.37 4.91
N GLN A 75 -8.37 5.39 4.08
CA GLN A 75 -8.80 4.01 4.28
C GLN A 75 -8.22 3.41 5.55
N ILE A 76 -6.93 3.65 5.82
CA ILE A 76 -6.33 3.14 7.06
C ILE A 76 -6.89 3.81 8.29
N GLN A 77 -7.26 5.09 8.20
CA GLN A 77 -7.94 5.77 9.31
C GLN A 77 -9.30 5.15 9.59
N HIS A 78 -9.98 4.68 8.55
CA HIS A 78 -11.25 3.98 8.70
C HIS A 78 -11.12 2.73 9.56
N PHE A 79 -9.97 2.07 9.51
CA PHE A 79 -9.66 0.90 10.36
C PHE A 79 -9.09 1.30 11.73
N GLY A 80 -8.95 2.59 12.01
CA GLY A 80 -8.33 3.05 13.24
C GLY A 80 -6.82 2.88 13.27
N LEU A 81 -6.20 2.77 12.11
CA LEU A 81 -4.76 2.55 12.00
C LEU A 81 -4.04 3.86 11.70
N SER A 82 -2.73 3.90 12.03
CA SER A 82 -1.86 5.02 11.70
C SER A 82 -1.18 4.79 10.36
N PRO A 83 -0.57 5.84 9.74
CA PRO A 83 0.19 5.66 8.51
C PRO A 83 1.31 4.62 8.61
N TYR A 84 1.84 4.39 9.81
CA TYR A 84 2.85 3.35 10.06
C TYR A 84 2.36 1.97 9.62
N ALA A 85 1.05 1.72 9.76
CA ALA A 85 0.47 0.43 9.37
C ALA A 85 0.68 0.13 7.90
N VAL A 86 0.60 1.13 7.02
CA VAL A 86 0.82 0.93 5.59
C VAL A 86 2.25 0.49 5.32
N SER A 87 3.22 1.15 5.95
CA SER A 87 4.62 0.76 5.82
C SER A 87 4.86 -0.66 6.27
N LYS A 88 4.24 -1.06 7.38
CA LYS A 88 4.36 -2.41 7.92
C LYS A 88 3.77 -3.44 6.97
N ILE A 89 2.58 -3.17 6.44
CA ILE A 89 1.91 -4.07 5.51
C ILE A 89 2.73 -4.24 4.23
N LYS A 90 3.25 -3.14 3.68
CA LYS A 90 4.09 -3.18 2.47
C LYS A 90 5.37 -3.96 2.71
N SER A 91 6.00 -3.75 3.86
CA SER A 91 7.22 -4.49 4.22
C SER A 91 6.96 -5.99 4.32
N MET A 92 5.83 -6.38 4.91
CA MET A 92 5.45 -7.79 5.01
C MET A 92 5.26 -8.42 3.63
N ALA A 93 4.69 -7.66 2.69
CA ALA A 93 4.41 -8.15 1.35
C ALA A 93 5.67 -8.26 0.50
N ASP A 94 6.58 -7.30 0.63
CA ASP A 94 7.76 -7.22 -0.23
C ASP A 94 8.92 -8.04 0.30
N ASP A 95 9.01 -8.19 1.62
CA ASP A 95 10.22 -8.71 2.23
C ASP A 95 9.94 -9.32 3.61
N GLY A 96 8.92 -10.16 3.67
CA GLY A 96 8.44 -10.74 4.92
C GLY A 96 9.50 -11.41 5.78
N GLU A 97 10.45 -12.08 5.16
CA GLU A 97 11.52 -12.79 5.90
C GLU A 97 12.59 -11.83 6.41
N SER A 98 12.97 -10.85 5.58
CA SER A 98 13.99 -9.88 5.96
C SER A 98 13.60 -9.04 7.16
N ILE A 99 12.31 -8.75 7.30
CA ILE A 99 11.81 -7.98 8.43
C ILE A 99 12.02 -8.74 9.72
N LEU A 100 11.77 -10.04 9.69
CA LEU A 100 12.01 -10.89 10.85
C LEU A 100 13.49 -10.90 11.22
N ASP A 101 14.35 -10.93 10.23
CA ASP A 101 15.79 -10.91 10.44
C ASP A 101 16.25 -9.58 11.07
N GLU A 102 15.62 -8.48 10.69
CA GLU A 102 15.94 -7.16 11.27
C GLU A 102 15.54 -7.06 12.75
N PHE A 103 14.52 -7.78 13.16
CA PHE A 103 14.02 -7.74 14.53
C PHE A 103 14.60 -8.86 15.40
N MET A 104 15.31 -9.76 14.80
CA MET A 104 16.01 -10.82 15.51
C MET A 104 17.52 -10.56 15.52
#